data_504224f8d603ce299519b6b9ec938cd3
#
_entry.id   504224f8d603ce299519b6b9ec938cd3
#
_cell.length_a   1.000
_cell.length_b   1.000
_cell.length_c   1.000
_cell.angle_alpha   90.00
_cell.angle_beta   90.00
_cell.angle_gamma   90.00
#
_symmetry.space_group_name_H-M   'P 1'
#
loop_
_entity.id
_entity.type
_entity.pdbx_description
1 polymer ?
#
loop_
_entity_poly.entity_id
_entity_poly.type
_entity_poly.pdbx_seq_one_letter_code
_entity_poly.pdbx_strand_id
1 'polypeptide(L)'
;MNPPTTMAAEGLPRRRFTVAELEEMTAAGILREDERIELIGGEIVPMSPKGNHHEMVKTALNVYWARKLPNDLLFTTETTFRLSADTYLEPDFVFYPKASGLSGLNGNTAVLVVEISDSSLGYDLGRKAVLYAGFGIAELWVIDAVRLHTHIHREPTQEGYRAIVDLPPRRRVVPAAAPALGVVLAELELG
;
A
#
# COMPACT_ATOMS: atom_id res chain seq x y z
N MET A 1 -7.27 16.30 -12.43
CA MET A 1 -6.52 16.69 -13.66
C MET A 1 -5.06 16.64 -13.27
N ASN A 2 -4.31 15.64 -13.77
CA ASN A 2 -2.86 15.59 -13.49
C ASN A 2 -2.21 16.86 -14.07
N PRO A 3 -1.29 17.51 -13.33
CA PRO A 3 -0.55 18.63 -13.90
C PRO A 3 0.16 18.15 -15.17
N PRO A 4 0.11 18.93 -16.25
CA PRO A 4 0.77 18.54 -17.48
C PRO A 4 2.26 18.36 -17.19
N THR A 5 2.80 17.21 -17.58
CA THR A 5 4.25 17.00 -17.65
C THR A 5 4.79 18.12 -18.53
N THR A 6 5.66 18.97 -18.00
CA THR A 6 6.23 20.06 -18.79
C THR A 6 7.08 19.44 -19.89
N MET A 7 6.80 19.78 -21.15
CA MET A 7 7.50 19.27 -22.35
C MET A 7 9.02 19.51 -22.26
N ALA A 8 9.46 20.50 -21.52
CA ALA A 8 10.87 20.81 -21.28
C ALA A 8 11.66 19.69 -20.57
N ALA A 9 10.98 18.70 -19.95
CA ALA A 9 11.66 17.58 -19.28
C ALA A 9 11.80 16.33 -20.16
N GLU A 10 11.18 16.28 -21.33
CA GLU A 10 11.33 15.15 -22.25
C GLU A 10 12.75 15.08 -22.81
N GLY A 11 13.40 13.93 -22.59
CA GLY A 11 14.76 13.66 -23.06
C GLY A 11 15.88 14.21 -22.15
N LEU A 12 15.57 14.90 -21.06
CA LEU A 12 16.58 15.35 -20.09
C LEU A 12 16.57 14.43 -18.85
N PRO A 13 17.74 14.14 -18.23
CA PRO A 13 17.81 13.39 -16.98
C PRO A 13 17.09 14.18 -15.88
N ARG A 14 16.12 13.57 -15.20
CA ARG A 14 15.44 14.13 -14.04
C ARG A 14 16.29 13.92 -12.80
N ARG A 15 16.36 14.94 -11.92
CA ARG A 15 16.93 14.75 -10.59
C ARG A 15 16.06 13.79 -9.79
N ARG A 16 16.68 12.79 -9.19
CA ARG A 16 16.02 11.88 -8.25
C ARG A 16 16.20 12.40 -6.83
N PHE A 17 15.16 12.26 -6.02
CA PHE A 17 15.20 12.55 -4.60
C PHE A 17 15.39 11.25 -3.81
N THR A 18 15.97 11.37 -2.63
CA THR A 18 16.01 10.31 -1.63
C THR A 18 14.96 10.56 -0.56
N VAL A 19 14.60 9.52 0.20
CA VAL A 19 13.70 9.64 1.37
C VAL A 19 14.27 10.64 2.38
N ALA A 20 15.58 10.60 2.64
CA ALA A 20 16.24 11.53 3.56
C ALA A 20 16.12 12.99 3.09
N GLU A 21 16.28 13.27 1.78
CA GLU A 21 16.07 14.61 1.24
C GLU A 21 14.63 15.09 1.40
N LEU A 22 13.63 14.22 1.23
CA LEU A 22 12.24 14.59 1.49
C LEU A 22 11.99 14.93 2.96
N GLU A 23 12.56 14.15 3.88
CA GLU A 23 12.49 14.42 5.32
C GLU A 23 13.13 15.79 5.66
N GLU A 24 14.27 16.11 5.05
CA GLU A 24 14.91 17.43 5.20
C GLU A 24 14.05 18.56 4.60
N MET A 25 13.42 18.33 3.43
CA MET A 25 12.50 19.30 2.81
C MET A 25 11.26 19.55 3.68
N THR A 26 10.72 18.51 4.31
CA THR A 26 9.61 18.65 5.27
C THR A 26 10.06 19.40 6.51
N ALA A 27 11.20 19.04 7.10
CA ALA A 27 11.76 19.76 8.26
C ALA A 27 12.06 21.23 7.98
N ALA A 28 12.42 21.58 6.74
CA ALA A 28 12.65 22.93 6.28
C ALA A 28 11.36 23.68 5.88
N GLY A 29 10.19 23.03 5.92
CA GLY A 29 8.91 23.61 5.51
C GLY A 29 8.75 23.82 3.99
N ILE A 30 9.58 23.18 3.18
CA ILE A 30 9.44 23.16 1.71
C ILE A 30 8.29 22.24 1.29
N LEU A 31 8.21 21.05 1.91
CA LEU A 31 7.05 20.20 1.86
C LEU A 31 6.25 20.38 3.16
N ARG A 32 4.94 20.30 3.08
CA ARG A 32 4.09 20.38 4.28
C ARG A 32 4.04 19.01 4.96
N GLU A 33 3.96 18.98 6.30
CA GLU A 33 3.84 17.73 7.06
C GLU A 33 2.56 16.93 6.72
N ASP A 34 1.50 17.60 6.30
CA ASP A 34 0.22 17.02 5.89
C ASP A 34 0.12 16.77 4.38
N GLU A 35 1.19 17.01 3.63
CA GLU A 35 1.21 16.78 2.19
C GLU A 35 1.29 15.28 1.89
N ARG A 36 0.23 14.78 1.26
CA ARG A 36 0.14 13.35 0.95
C ARG A 36 0.86 13.04 -0.35
N ILE A 37 2.05 12.50 -0.20
CA ILE A 37 2.94 12.14 -1.30
C ILE A 37 3.56 10.76 -1.07
N GLU A 38 3.90 10.10 -2.15
CA GLU A 38 4.78 8.91 -2.18
C GLU A 38 6.06 9.28 -2.93
N LEU A 39 7.15 8.61 -2.61
CA LEU A 39 8.41 8.70 -3.38
C LEU A 39 8.61 7.39 -4.15
N ILE A 40 8.67 7.47 -5.46
CA ILE A 40 8.77 6.28 -6.32
C ILE A 40 9.97 6.42 -7.26
N GLY A 41 11.04 5.69 -6.99
CA GLY A 41 12.27 5.76 -7.77
C GLY A 41 12.87 7.17 -7.81
N GLY A 42 12.72 7.94 -6.72
CA GLY A 42 13.18 9.32 -6.59
C GLY A 42 12.25 10.38 -7.20
N GLU A 43 11.06 9.99 -7.68
CA GLU A 43 10.03 10.94 -8.16
C GLU A 43 8.96 11.13 -7.09
N ILE A 44 8.62 12.40 -6.79
CA ILE A 44 7.54 12.75 -5.86
C ILE A 44 6.20 12.59 -6.58
N VAL A 45 5.34 11.74 -6.05
CA VAL A 45 4.03 11.41 -6.62
C VAL A 45 2.92 11.84 -5.65
N PRO A 46 2.07 12.80 -6.00
CA PRO A 46 0.94 13.18 -5.17
C PRO A 46 -0.08 12.02 -5.05
N MET A 47 -0.59 11.81 -3.86
CA MET A 47 -1.66 10.85 -3.61
C MET A 47 -3.03 11.45 -3.91
N SER A 48 -3.94 10.64 -4.43
CA SER A 48 -5.34 11.06 -4.61
C SER A 48 -6.06 11.19 -3.26
N PRO A 49 -7.03 12.11 -3.14
CA PRO A 49 -7.92 12.15 -1.97
C PRO A 49 -8.68 10.83 -1.83
N LYS A 50 -8.87 10.37 -0.60
CA LYS A 50 -9.63 9.17 -0.28
C LYS A 50 -11.12 9.43 -0.35
N GLY A 51 -11.86 8.55 -1.02
CA GLY A 51 -13.32 8.61 -1.11
C GLY A 51 -14.01 7.97 0.11
N ASN A 52 -15.31 8.17 0.24
CA ASN A 52 -16.10 7.63 1.35
C ASN A 52 -16.07 6.10 1.40
N HIS A 53 -16.18 5.42 0.25
CA HIS A 53 -16.11 3.94 0.21
C HIS A 53 -14.79 3.42 0.74
N HIS A 54 -13.67 4.07 0.36
CA HIS A 54 -12.35 3.76 0.88
C HIS A 54 -12.33 3.84 2.42
N GLU A 55 -12.78 4.96 2.99
CA GLU A 55 -12.72 5.17 4.44
C GLU A 55 -13.66 4.22 5.21
N MET A 56 -14.84 3.91 4.67
CA MET A 56 -15.76 2.94 5.27
C MET A 56 -15.13 1.54 5.35
N VAL A 57 -14.57 1.05 4.23
CA VAL A 57 -13.92 -0.26 4.18
C VAL A 57 -12.69 -0.29 5.07
N LYS A 58 -11.84 0.75 5.04
CA LYS A 58 -10.64 0.87 5.89
C LYS A 58 -11.00 0.84 7.38
N THR A 59 -12.00 1.62 7.78
CA THR A 59 -12.45 1.67 9.18
C THR A 59 -12.95 0.31 9.64
N ALA A 60 -13.80 -0.35 8.85
CA ALA A 60 -14.34 -1.67 9.19
C ALA A 60 -13.24 -2.74 9.29
N LEU A 61 -12.29 -2.75 8.36
CA LEU A 61 -11.14 -3.67 8.39
C LEU A 61 -10.22 -3.39 9.58
N ASN A 62 -9.97 -2.12 9.91
CA ASN A 62 -9.16 -1.74 11.06
C ASN A 62 -9.76 -2.31 12.37
N VAL A 63 -11.07 -2.12 12.59
CA VAL A 63 -11.77 -2.67 13.75
C VAL A 63 -11.74 -4.21 13.74
N TYR A 64 -11.98 -4.82 12.57
CA TYR A 64 -11.98 -6.28 12.43
C TYR A 64 -10.62 -6.88 12.77
N TRP A 65 -9.55 -6.39 12.17
CA TRP A 65 -8.20 -6.92 12.38
C TRP A 65 -7.63 -6.59 13.76
N ALA A 66 -7.92 -5.42 14.32
CA ALA A 66 -7.50 -5.10 15.69
C ALA A 66 -8.02 -6.10 16.72
N ARG A 67 -9.22 -6.69 16.48
CA ARG A 67 -9.83 -7.70 17.37
C ARG A 67 -9.30 -9.13 17.12
N LYS A 68 -8.70 -9.39 15.95
CA LYS A 68 -8.28 -10.74 15.52
C LYS A 68 -6.78 -10.88 15.30
N LEU A 69 -6.02 -9.82 15.59
CA LEU A 69 -4.59 -9.80 15.38
C LEU A 69 -3.90 -10.88 16.23
N PRO A 70 -3.12 -11.79 15.62
CA PRO A 70 -2.27 -12.71 16.36
C PRO A 70 -1.25 -11.98 17.24
N ASN A 71 -0.91 -12.56 18.39
CA ASN A 71 -0.01 -11.94 19.36
C ASN A 71 1.42 -11.70 18.88
N ASP A 72 1.83 -12.42 17.83
CA ASP A 72 3.16 -12.35 17.20
C ASP A 72 3.22 -11.40 16.01
N LEU A 73 2.08 -10.82 15.62
CA LEU A 73 1.98 -9.83 14.55
C LEU A 73 1.64 -8.43 15.08
N LEU A 74 2.02 -7.44 14.31
CA LEU A 74 1.55 -6.06 14.39
C LEU A 74 1.06 -5.64 13.00
N PHE A 75 0.24 -4.61 12.96
CA PHE A 75 -0.02 -3.88 11.74
C PHE A 75 0.04 -2.37 11.98
N THR A 76 0.29 -1.64 10.94
CA THR A 76 0.19 -0.19 10.89
C THR A 76 -0.64 0.23 9.70
N THR A 77 -1.24 1.41 9.81
CA THR A 77 -2.05 2.02 8.75
C THR A 77 -1.37 3.28 8.26
N GLU A 78 -1.40 3.51 6.95
CA GLU A 78 -0.92 4.76 6.33
C GLU A 78 0.48 5.18 6.82
N THR A 79 1.34 4.20 6.99
CA THR A 79 2.72 4.45 7.42
C THR A 79 3.62 4.71 6.22
N THR A 80 4.63 5.52 6.42
CA THR A 80 5.73 5.66 5.46
C THR A 80 6.48 4.34 5.36
N PHE A 81 6.07 3.50 4.42
CA PHE A 81 6.67 2.19 4.17
C PHE A 81 7.90 2.35 3.27
N ARG A 82 9.08 2.43 3.90
CA ARG A 82 10.35 2.60 3.18
C ARG A 82 10.77 1.29 2.53
N LEU A 83 10.87 1.30 1.20
CA LEU A 83 11.25 0.14 0.40
C LEU A 83 12.71 0.23 -0.09
N SER A 84 13.20 1.44 -0.34
CA SER A 84 14.59 1.73 -0.68
C SER A 84 14.99 3.15 -0.23
N ALA A 85 16.21 3.57 -0.57
CA ALA A 85 16.66 4.93 -0.29
C ALA A 85 15.92 6.00 -1.10
N ASP A 86 15.28 5.63 -2.21
CA ASP A 86 14.58 6.52 -3.14
C ASP A 86 13.12 6.10 -3.39
N THR A 87 12.58 5.21 -2.55
CA THR A 87 11.19 4.75 -2.69
C THR A 87 10.56 4.51 -1.33
N TYR A 88 9.46 5.18 -1.06
CA TYR A 88 8.51 4.82 -0.02
C TYR A 88 7.07 4.93 -0.53
N LEU A 89 6.19 4.11 0.01
CA LEU A 89 4.76 4.10 -0.23
C LEU A 89 4.01 4.26 1.08
N GLU A 90 2.72 4.63 1.01
CA GLU A 90 1.82 4.70 2.16
C GLU A 90 0.63 3.73 1.97
N PRO A 91 0.84 2.41 2.14
CA PRO A 91 -0.24 1.44 2.04
C PRO A 91 -1.28 1.63 3.15
N ASP A 92 -2.53 1.28 2.88
CA ASP A 92 -3.60 1.38 3.86
C ASP A 92 -3.36 0.49 5.07
N PHE A 93 -2.80 -0.74 4.87
CA PHE A 93 -2.33 -1.61 5.95
C PHE A 93 -1.04 -2.33 5.56
N VAL A 94 -0.15 -2.47 6.54
CA VAL A 94 1.00 -3.38 6.47
C VAL A 94 1.04 -4.23 7.72
N PHE A 95 1.05 -5.56 7.56
CA PHE A 95 1.22 -6.52 8.63
C PHE A 95 2.65 -7.03 8.66
N TYR A 96 3.22 -7.14 9.86
CA TYR A 96 4.62 -7.53 10.05
C TYR A 96 4.83 -8.22 11.41
N PRO A 97 5.89 -9.04 11.55
CA PRO A 97 6.19 -9.70 12.82
C PRO A 97 6.47 -8.68 13.94
N LYS A 98 5.87 -8.89 15.10
CA LYS A 98 6.10 -8.07 16.29
C LYS A 98 7.58 -8.06 16.70
N ALA A 99 8.28 -9.18 16.51
CA ALA A 99 9.70 -9.30 16.80
C ALA A 99 10.60 -8.36 15.97
N SER A 100 10.18 -8.01 14.74
CA SER A 100 10.91 -7.08 13.88
C SER A 100 10.72 -5.62 14.32
N GLY A 101 9.59 -5.30 14.95
CA GLY A 101 9.19 -3.94 15.23
C GLY A 101 9.00 -3.10 13.97
N LEU A 102 8.57 -1.85 14.11
CA LEU A 102 8.39 -0.94 12.98
C LEU A 102 9.72 -0.60 12.29
N SER A 103 10.81 -0.49 13.04
CA SER A 103 12.15 -0.21 12.51
C SER A 103 12.73 -1.32 11.63
N GLY A 104 12.24 -2.57 11.81
CA GLY A 104 12.61 -3.71 10.99
C GLY A 104 11.65 -3.96 9.82
N LEU A 105 10.61 -3.13 9.64
CA LEU A 105 9.67 -3.26 8.55
C LEU A 105 10.31 -2.88 7.21
N ASN A 106 10.31 -3.83 6.28
CA ASN A 106 10.79 -3.68 4.91
C ASN A 106 10.10 -4.70 3.99
N GLY A 107 10.43 -4.74 2.71
CA GLY A 107 9.79 -5.62 1.73
C GLY A 107 9.85 -7.11 2.11
N ASN A 108 10.94 -7.57 2.72
CA ASN A 108 11.12 -8.98 3.09
C ASN A 108 10.43 -9.35 4.42
N THR A 109 10.15 -8.38 5.29
CA THR A 109 9.52 -8.61 6.60
C THR A 109 8.03 -8.34 6.60
N ALA A 110 7.50 -7.64 5.59
CA ALA A 110 6.08 -7.44 5.41
C ALA A 110 5.39 -8.79 5.13
N VAL A 111 4.43 -9.17 5.99
CA VAL A 111 3.67 -10.42 5.89
C VAL A 111 2.52 -10.27 4.89
N LEU A 112 1.88 -9.11 4.90
CA LEU A 112 0.78 -8.75 4.02
C LEU A 112 0.74 -7.23 3.87
N VAL A 113 0.58 -6.77 2.64
CA VAL A 113 0.25 -5.38 2.32
C VAL A 113 -1.17 -5.32 1.77
N VAL A 114 -1.94 -4.33 2.19
CA VAL A 114 -3.32 -4.12 1.71
C VAL A 114 -3.48 -2.70 1.23
N GLU A 115 -3.96 -2.55 0.01
CA GLU A 115 -4.43 -1.32 -0.59
C GLU A 115 -5.95 -1.36 -0.75
N ILE A 116 -6.62 -0.29 -0.40
CA ILE A 116 -8.05 -0.11 -0.59
C ILE A 116 -8.25 0.92 -1.69
N SER A 117 -8.86 0.50 -2.79
CA SER A 117 -9.00 1.32 -3.98
C SER A 117 -10.45 1.76 -4.17
N ASP A 118 -10.68 3.06 -4.28
CA ASP A 118 -11.97 3.64 -4.72
C ASP A 118 -11.79 4.15 -6.17
N SER A 119 -11.08 5.26 -6.36
CA SER A 119 -10.80 5.84 -7.68
C SER A 119 -9.46 5.40 -8.29
N SER A 120 -8.56 4.79 -7.50
CA SER A 120 -7.20 4.41 -7.88
C SER A 120 -7.02 2.97 -8.36
N LEU A 121 -8.11 2.18 -8.47
CA LEU A 121 -8.04 0.72 -8.71
C LEU A 121 -7.11 0.32 -9.87
N GLY A 122 -7.18 1.00 -11.00
CA GLY A 122 -6.31 0.70 -12.14
C GLY A 122 -4.81 0.97 -11.87
N TYR A 123 -4.48 1.95 -11.05
CA TYR A 123 -3.12 2.25 -10.63
C TYR A 123 -2.60 1.22 -9.62
N ASP A 124 -3.43 0.86 -8.65
CA ASP A 124 -3.06 -0.07 -7.58
C ASP A 124 -2.90 -1.51 -8.11
N LEU A 125 -3.78 -1.94 -9.03
CA LEU A 125 -3.67 -3.23 -9.73
C LEU A 125 -2.52 -3.29 -10.75
N GLY A 126 -2.10 -2.14 -11.27
CA GLY A 126 -1.08 -2.03 -12.30
C GLY A 126 0.29 -1.66 -11.72
N ARG A 127 0.64 -0.38 -11.84
CA ARG A 127 2.00 0.11 -11.50
C ARG A 127 2.39 -0.16 -10.05
N LYS A 128 1.48 0.05 -9.10
CA LYS A 128 1.76 -0.13 -7.67
C LYS A 128 1.98 -1.60 -7.31
N ALA A 129 1.18 -2.51 -7.89
CA ALA A 129 1.39 -3.96 -7.71
C ALA A 129 2.75 -4.43 -8.26
N VAL A 130 3.16 -3.96 -9.45
CA VAL A 130 4.50 -4.28 -10.00
C VAL A 130 5.60 -3.74 -9.09
N LEU A 131 5.43 -2.55 -8.54
CA LEU A 131 6.39 -1.95 -7.61
C LEU A 131 6.55 -2.79 -6.34
N TYR A 132 5.43 -3.17 -5.69
CA TYR A 132 5.46 -4.04 -4.52
C TYR A 132 6.14 -5.40 -4.81
N ALA A 133 5.84 -6.01 -5.94
CA ALA A 133 6.48 -7.26 -6.35
C ALA A 133 7.98 -7.10 -6.51
N GLY A 134 8.45 -6.03 -7.17
CA GLY A 134 9.86 -5.72 -7.35
C GLY A 134 10.64 -5.55 -6.04
N PHE A 135 9.98 -5.12 -4.97
CA PHE A 135 10.54 -5.05 -3.62
C PHE A 135 10.34 -6.32 -2.78
N GLY A 136 9.80 -7.40 -3.37
CA GLY A 136 9.71 -8.72 -2.72
C GLY A 136 8.54 -8.86 -1.76
N ILE A 137 7.52 -7.99 -1.79
CA ILE A 137 6.31 -8.14 -0.97
C ILE A 137 5.63 -9.47 -1.34
N ALA A 138 5.64 -10.43 -0.41
CA ALA A 138 5.19 -11.79 -0.66
C ALA A 138 3.69 -11.89 -1.00
N GLU A 139 2.87 -11.04 -0.39
CA GLU A 139 1.42 -11.01 -0.61
C GLU A 139 0.90 -9.56 -0.57
N LEU A 140 0.20 -9.17 -1.63
CA LEU A 140 -0.52 -7.90 -1.75
C LEU A 140 -2.00 -8.19 -1.98
N TRP A 141 -2.86 -7.52 -1.23
CA TRP A 141 -4.28 -7.45 -1.51
C TRP A 141 -4.64 -6.06 -2.03
N VAL A 142 -5.32 -5.99 -3.15
CA VAL A 142 -5.97 -4.76 -3.63
C VAL A 142 -7.47 -4.97 -3.51
N ILE A 143 -8.12 -4.18 -2.66
CA ILE A 143 -9.56 -4.25 -2.38
C ILE A 143 -10.28 -3.16 -3.14
N ASP A 144 -11.14 -3.52 -4.10
CA ASP A 144 -12.10 -2.61 -4.71
C ASP A 144 -13.14 -2.22 -3.65
N ALA A 145 -13.06 -0.98 -3.14
CA ALA A 145 -13.92 -0.50 -2.07
C ALA A 145 -15.39 -0.39 -2.46
N VAL A 146 -15.68 -0.24 -3.75
CA VAL A 146 -17.06 -0.10 -4.27
C VAL A 146 -17.73 -1.47 -4.44
N ARG A 147 -16.99 -2.44 -5.00
CA ARG A 147 -17.52 -3.79 -5.27
C ARG A 147 -17.21 -4.80 -4.19
N LEU A 148 -16.33 -4.47 -3.25
CA LEU A 148 -15.78 -5.35 -2.21
C LEU A 148 -15.10 -6.61 -2.78
N HIS A 149 -14.56 -6.52 -3.98
CA HIS A 149 -13.73 -7.56 -4.57
C HIS A 149 -12.30 -7.45 -4.05
N THR A 150 -11.65 -8.59 -3.82
CA THR A 150 -10.24 -8.62 -3.41
C THR A 150 -9.40 -9.28 -4.49
N HIS A 151 -8.46 -8.53 -5.04
CA HIS A 151 -7.42 -9.03 -5.94
C HIS A 151 -6.20 -9.41 -5.10
N ILE A 152 -5.94 -10.71 -4.98
CA ILE A 152 -4.83 -11.27 -4.22
C ILE A 152 -3.66 -11.50 -5.16
N HIS A 153 -2.52 -10.90 -4.86
CA HIS A 153 -1.30 -11.00 -5.62
C HIS A 153 -0.25 -11.74 -4.81
N ARG A 154 0.33 -12.81 -5.37
CA ARG A 154 1.36 -13.66 -4.77
C ARG A 154 2.45 -14.01 -5.76
N GLU A 155 3.53 -14.62 -5.29
CA GLU A 155 4.69 -15.01 -6.10
C GLU A 155 5.34 -13.81 -6.80
N PRO A 156 5.93 -12.87 -6.02
CA PRO A 156 6.53 -11.66 -6.56
C PRO A 156 7.72 -11.95 -7.46
N THR A 157 7.84 -11.18 -8.54
CA THR A 157 8.99 -11.12 -9.44
C THR A 157 9.33 -9.66 -9.75
N GLN A 158 10.42 -9.41 -10.44
CA GLN A 158 10.79 -8.06 -10.88
C GLN A 158 9.78 -7.44 -11.87
N GLU A 159 8.97 -8.27 -12.53
CA GLU A 159 7.99 -7.85 -13.53
C GLU A 159 6.56 -7.80 -12.99
N GLY A 160 6.33 -8.19 -11.73
CA GLY A 160 5.02 -8.25 -11.08
C GLY A 160 4.78 -9.57 -10.37
N TYR A 161 3.52 -9.85 -10.06
CA TYR A 161 3.11 -11.09 -9.39
C TYR A 161 2.68 -12.15 -10.42
N ARG A 162 3.12 -13.41 -10.22
CA ARG A 162 2.76 -14.54 -11.10
C ARG A 162 1.39 -15.13 -10.79
N ALA A 163 1.00 -15.13 -9.52
CA ALA A 163 -0.27 -15.67 -9.07
C ALA A 163 -1.21 -14.53 -8.67
N ILE A 164 -2.28 -14.35 -9.44
CA ILE A 164 -3.32 -13.35 -9.16
C ILE A 164 -4.67 -14.07 -9.08
N VAL A 165 -5.38 -13.87 -7.98
CA VAL A 165 -6.71 -14.45 -7.75
C VAL A 165 -7.69 -13.34 -7.40
N ASP A 166 -8.82 -13.30 -8.10
CA ASP A 166 -9.92 -12.38 -7.81
C ASP A 166 -11.01 -13.10 -7.02
N LEU A 167 -11.36 -12.56 -5.85
CA LEU A 167 -12.36 -13.12 -4.95
C LEU A 167 -13.53 -12.15 -4.75
N PRO A 168 -14.77 -12.61 -4.99
CA PRO A 168 -15.96 -11.82 -4.74
C PRO A 168 -16.22 -11.62 -3.24
N PRO A 169 -17.04 -10.61 -2.85
CA PRO A 169 -17.19 -10.14 -1.47
C PRO A 169 -17.65 -11.20 -0.46
N ARG A 170 -18.37 -12.23 -0.89
CA ARG A 170 -18.87 -13.32 -0.03
C ARG A 170 -17.88 -14.46 0.16
N ARG A 171 -16.74 -14.43 -0.52
CA ARG A 171 -15.68 -15.43 -0.35
C ARG A 171 -14.72 -14.96 0.76
N ARG A 172 -14.35 -15.91 1.61
CA ARG A 172 -13.34 -15.64 2.62
C ARG A 172 -11.98 -15.48 1.97
N VAL A 173 -11.37 -14.32 2.19
CA VAL A 173 -10.00 -14.02 1.79
C VAL A 173 -9.08 -14.38 2.95
N VAL A 174 -8.01 -15.14 2.68
CA VAL A 174 -7.10 -15.66 3.72
C VAL A 174 -5.67 -15.37 3.31
N PRO A 175 -4.90 -14.62 4.12
CA PRO A 175 -3.47 -14.42 3.87
C PRO A 175 -2.70 -15.74 4.05
N ALA A 176 -1.76 -16.00 3.15
CA ALA A 176 -1.01 -17.25 3.16
C ALA A 176 -0.16 -17.42 4.45
N ALA A 177 0.52 -16.36 4.87
CA ALA A 177 1.40 -16.39 6.04
C ALA A 177 0.70 -16.07 7.37
N ALA A 178 -0.56 -15.59 7.35
CA ALA A 178 -1.30 -15.19 8.56
C ALA A 178 -2.79 -15.58 8.46
N PRO A 179 -3.15 -16.89 8.44
CA PRO A 179 -4.53 -17.34 8.19
C PRO A 179 -5.58 -16.82 9.18
N ALA A 180 -5.16 -16.43 10.39
CA ALA A 180 -6.03 -15.84 11.41
C ALA A 180 -6.61 -14.49 10.98
N LEU A 181 -5.96 -13.76 10.09
CA LEU A 181 -6.42 -12.46 9.55
C LEU A 181 -7.48 -12.61 8.46
N GLY A 182 -7.89 -13.85 8.12
CA GLY A 182 -8.87 -14.09 7.06
C GLY A 182 -10.21 -13.41 7.31
N VAL A 183 -10.77 -12.76 6.28
CA VAL A 183 -11.97 -11.93 6.32
C VAL A 183 -12.95 -12.26 5.21
N VAL A 184 -14.23 -12.02 5.43
CA VAL A 184 -15.30 -12.00 4.40
C VAL A 184 -15.77 -10.55 4.30
N LEU A 185 -15.46 -9.87 3.20
CA LEU A 185 -15.73 -8.43 3.09
C LEU A 185 -17.22 -8.09 3.16
N ALA A 186 -18.10 -8.96 2.64
CA ALA A 186 -19.55 -8.79 2.71
C ALA A 186 -20.13 -8.89 4.13
N GLU A 187 -19.34 -9.35 5.11
CA GLU A 187 -19.77 -9.47 6.51
C GLU A 187 -19.27 -8.31 7.38
N LEU A 188 -18.54 -7.37 6.78
CA LEU A 188 -18.08 -6.17 7.50
C LEU A 188 -19.23 -5.19 7.69
N GLU A 189 -19.29 -4.57 8.88
CA GLU A 189 -20.19 -3.45 9.16
C GLU A 189 -19.57 -2.17 8.58
N LEU A 190 -20.08 -1.75 7.43
CA LEU A 190 -19.51 -0.60 6.71
C LEU A 190 -20.08 0.76 7.15
N GLY A 191 -21.01 0.80 8.09
CA GLY A 191 -21.61 2.03 8.61
C GLY A 191 -22.79 2.54 7.80
#